data_f58a06de1e9342778218f8f132a9f118
#
_entry.id   f58a06de1e9342778218f8f132a9f118
#
_cell.length_a   1.000
_cell.length_b   1.000
_cell.length_c   1.000
_cell.angle_alpha   90.00
_cell.angle_beta   90.00
_cell.angle_gamma   90.00
#
_symmetry.space_group_name_H-M   'P 1'
#
loop_
_entity.id
_entity.type
_entity.pdbx_description
1 polymer ?
#
loop_
_entity_poly.entity_id
_entity_poly.type
_entity_poly.pdbx_seq_one_letter_code
_entity_poly.pdbx_strand_id
1 'polypeptide(L)'
;MRPDPKPTTWKSTKYEAYIRSIPCLLCGYPSECHHVDMGKSGMGKKAPSSHCIPLCRLHHAELHHYGQATFFLNHNINVERLIIGYLTEYLSKKG
;
A
#
# COMPACT_ATOMS: atom_id res chain seq x y z
N MET A 1 33.81 -2.16 -10.61
CA MET A 1 32.52 -2.40 -9.96
C MET A 1 31.97 -1.11 -9.38
N ARG A 2 30.77 -0.80 -9.68
CA ARG A 2 30.18 0.40 -9.13
C ARG A 2 29.70 0.14 -7.71
N PRO A 3 29.70 1.17 -6.87
CA PRO A 3 29.22 1.01 -5.50
C PRO A 3 27.74 0.68 -5.52
N ASP A 4 27.32 -0.06 -4.51
CA ASP A 4 25.93 -0.35 -4.36
C ASP A 4 25.14 0.94 -4.19
N PRO A 5 24.09 1.11 -4.96
CA PRO A 5 23.25 2.27 -4.75
C PRO A 5 22.60 2.17 -3.39
N LYS A 6 22.33 3.31 -2.81
CA LYS A 6 21.52 3.31 -1.60
C LYS A 6 20.21 2.61 -1.90
N PRO A 7 19.73 1.78 -0.98
CA PRO A 7 18.41 1.19 -1.18
C PRO A 7 17.42 2.32 -1.37
N THR A 8 16.87 2.41 -2.56
CA THR A 8 15.89 3.43 -2.84
C THR A 8 14.51 2.84 -2.73
N THR A 9 13.66 3.53 -2.03
CA THR A 9 12.26 3.15 -1.95
C THR A 9 11.63 3.44 -3.30
N TRP A 10 11.02 2.42 -3.90
CA TRP A 10 10.32 2.62 -5.16
C TRP A 10 9.18 3.60 -4.95
N LYS A 11 9.19 4.66 -5.73
CA LYS A 11 8.14 5.66 -5.66
C LYS A 11 7.56 5.89 -7.04
N SER A 12 6.25 5.72 -7.16
CA SER A 12 5.57 5.89 -8.44
C SER A 12 4.26 6.62 -8.20
N THR A 13 4.20 7.86 -8.63
CA THR A 13 2.96 8.63 -8.53
C THR A 13 1.88 8.03 -9.43
N LYS A 14 2.28 7.41 -10.52
CA LYS A 14 1.32 6.74 -11.40
C LYS A 14 0.69 5.54 -10.72
N TYR A 15 1.49 4.75 -10.02
CA TYR A 15 0.96 3.59 -9.30
C TYR A 15 0.07 4.04 -8.15
N GLU A 16 0.47 5.07 -7.42
CA GLU A 16 -0.35 5.59 -6.33
C GLU A 16 -1.69 6.11 -6.85
N ALA A 17 -1.68 6.77 -8.01
CA ALA A 17 -2.93 7.21 -8.64
C ALA A 17 -3.79 6.02 -9.04
N TYR A 18 -3.18 4.96 -9.54
CA TYR A 18 -3.89 3.73 -9.87
C TYR A 18 -4.58 3.16 -8.62
N ILE A 19 -3.86 3.09 -7.50
CA ILE A 19 -4.44 2.59 -6.26
C ILE A 19 -5.61 3.47 -5.82
N ARG A 20 -5.47 4.79 -5.92
CA ARG A 20 -6.56 5.70 -5.55
C ARG A 20 -7.77 5.57 -6.45
N SER A 21 -7.59 5.04 -7.66
CA SER A 21 -8.72 4.82 -8.56
C SER A 21 -9.52 3.57 -8.19
N ILE A 22 -8.98 2.73 -7.33
CA ILE A 22 -9.67 1.53 -6.86
C ILE A 22 -10.46 1.90 -5.62
N PRO A 23 -11.76 1.54 -5.56
CA PRO A 23 -12.54 1.86 -4.37
C PRO A 23 -11.97 1.19 -3.12
N CYS A 24 -12.33 1.72 -1.97
CA CYS A 24 -11.91 1.15 -0.69
C CYS A 24 -12.15 -0.35 -0.67
N LEU A 25 -11.14 -1.11 -0.29
CA LEU A 25 -11.21 -2.56 -0.31
C LEU A 25 -12.24 -3.12 0.67
N LEU A 26 -12.69 -2.32 1.64
CA LEU A 26 -13.64 -2.76 2.65
C LEU A 26 -15.07 -2.30 2.38
N CYS A 27 -15.26 -1.11 1.84
CA CYS A 27 -16.61 -0.56 1.74
C CYS A 27 -16.96 0.01 0.36
N GLY A 28 -16.00 0.09 -0.54
CA GLY A 28 -16.26 0.55 -1.89
C GLY A 28 -16.35 2.06 -2.08
N TYR A 29 -16.13 2.83 -1.04
CA TYR A 29 -16.14 4.28 -1.14
C TYR A 29 -14.85 4.77 -1.80
N PRO A 30 -14.82 6.04 -2.26
CA PRO A 30 -13.58 6.59 -2.81
C PRO A 30 -12.43 6.44 -1.83
N SER A 31 -11.28 6.05 -2.34
CA SER A 31 -10.17 5.66 -1.49
C SER A 31 -9.03 6.67 -1.50
N GLU A 32 -8.20 6.55 -0.48
CA GLU A 32 -6.90 7.19 -0.40
C GLU A 32 -5.85 6.10 -0.51
N CYS A 33 -4.63 6.50 -0.80
CA CYS A 33 -3.53 5.55 -0.91
C CYS A 33 -2.84 5.44 0.44
N HIS A 34 -2.93 4.26 1.05
CA HIS A 34 -2.25 4.00 2.32
C HIS A 34 -1.00 3.17 2.06
N HIS A 35 0.16 3.68 2.52
CA HIS A 35 1.42 2.95 2.42
C HIS A 35 1.55 2.03 3.61
N VAL A 36 1.54 0.72 3.34
CA VAL A 36 1.63 -0.28 4.39
C VAL A 36 3.08 -0.44 4.81
N ASP A 37 3.32 -0.33 6.11
CA ASP A 37 4.64 -0.60 6.66
C ASP A 37 4.73 -2.10 6.92
N MET A 38 5.58 -2.78 6.17
CA MET A 38 5.74 -4.21 6.29
C MET A 38 6.73 -4.61 7.39
N GLY A 39 7.14 -3.64 8.19
CA GLY A 39 8.04 -3.92 9.31
C GLY A 39 9.49 -4.09 8.92
N LYS A 40 9.81 -3.90 7.67
CA LYS A 40 11.18 -4.04 7.18
C LYS A 40 11.85 -2.73 6.88
N SER A 41 11.11 -1.65 6.93
CA SER A 41 11.70 -0.34 6.73
C SER A 41 12.42 0.07 7.99
N GLY A 42 13.59 0.62 7.82
CA GLY A 42 14.29 1.19 8.95
C GLY A 42 13.54 2.41 9.45
N MET A 43 13.96 2.85 10.61
CA MET A 43 13.36 4.02 11.20
C MET A 43 13.51 5.22 10.27
N GLY A 44 12.44 5.95 10.08
CA GLY A 44 12.42 7.13 9.24
C GLY A 44 12.28 6.87 7.75
N LYS A 45 12.16 5.62 7.33
CA LYS A 45 11.99 5.30 5.92
C LYS A 45 10.53 5.12 5.59
N LYS A 46 10.14 5.64 4.45
CA LYS A 46 8.77 5.48 3.97
C LYS A 46 8.64 4.16 3.23
N ALA A 47 7.47 3.54 3.34
CA ALA A 47 7.18 2.36 2.57
C ALA A 47 7.13 2.70 1.09
N PRO A 48 7.53 1.77 0.21
CA PRO A 48 7.46 2.02 -1.23
C PRO A 48 6.03 2.08 -1.74
N SER A 49 5.85 2.71 -2.90
CA SER A 49 4.52 2.80 -3.52
C SER A 49 3.92 1.43 -3.81
N SER A 50 4.76 0.42 -4.03
CA SER A 50 4.29 -0.95 -4.25
C SER A 50 3.51 -1.51 -3.07
N HIS A 51 3.67 -0.94 -1.90
CA HIS A 51 2.97 -1.40 -0.69
C HIS A 51 1.70 -0.60 -0.40
N CYS A 52 1.17 0.09 -1.40
CA CYS A 52 -0.05 0.88 -1.22
C CYS A 52 -1.29 0.02 -1.33
N ILE A 53 -2.28 0.34 -0.52
CA ILE A 53 -3.60 -0.27 -0.61
C ILE A 53 -4.66 0.82 -0.58
N PRO A 54 -5.82 0.60 -1.20
CA PRO A 54 -6.88 1.59 -1.23
C PRO A 54 -7.77 1.50 0.02
N LEU A 55 -7.80 2.56 0.80
CA LEU A 55 -8.68 2.66 1.97
C LEU A 55 -9.37 4.00 1.95
N CYS A 56 -10.67 4.01 2.21
CA CYS A 56 -11.39 5.28 2.30
C CYS A 56 -10.91 6.03 3.54
N ARG A 57 -11.29 7.30 3.62
CA ARG A 57 -10.83 8.16 4.71
C ARG A 57 -11.19 7.55 6.07
N LEU A 58 -12.38 6.98 6.20
CA LEU A 58 -12.83 6.42 7.46
C LEU A 58 -11.99 5.22 7.88
N HIS A 59 -11.81 4.28 6.97
CA HIS A 59 -11.03 3.08 7.28
C HIS A 59 -9.55 3.38 7.42
N HIS A 60 -9.06 4.36 6.67
CA HIS A 60 -7.68 4.81 6.81
C HIS A 60 -7.44 5.39 8.21
N ALA A 61 -8.39 6.17 8.71
CA ALA A 61 -8.32 6.72 10.06
C ALA A 61 -8.40 5.62 11.11
N GLU A 62 -9.27 4.63 10.88
CA GLU A 62 -9.38 3.49 11.78
C GLU A 62 -8.06 2.73 11.87
N LEU A 63 -7.42 2.51 10.74
CA LEU A 63 -6.13 1.83 10.70
C LEU A 63 -5.08 2.56 11.54
N HIS A 64 -5.03 3.88 11.42
CA HIS A 64 -4.08 4.67 12.20
C HIS A 64 -4.43 4.69 13.68
N HIS A 65 -5.70 4.59 14.01
CA HIS A 65 -6.14 4.60 15.40
C HIS A 65 -5.74 3.31 16.12
N TYR A 66 -5.96 2.17 15.48
CA TYR A 66 -5.71 0.86 16.11
C TYR A 66 -4.35 0.26 15.75
N GLY A 67 -3.67 0.82 14.76
CA GLY A 67 -2.45 0.23 14.23
C GLY A 67 -2.78 -0.75 13.11
N GLN A 68 -1.88 -0.85 12.13
CA GLN A 68 -2.20 -1.64 10.94
C GLN A 68 -2.30 -3.13 11.23
N ALA A 69 -1.49 -3.67 12.13
CA ALA A 69 -1.55 -5.10 12.42
C ALA A 69 -2.91 -5.47 12.98
N THR A 70 -3.40 -4.70 13.95
CA THR A 70 -4.70 -4.93 14.56
C THR A 70 -5.82 -4.73 13.53
N PHE A 71 -5.70 -3.69 12.72
CA PHE A 71 -6.69 -3.39 11.69
C PHE A 71 -6.81 -4.54 10.70
N PHE A 72 -5.68 -5.04 10.20
CA PHE A 72 -5.69 -6.14 9.23
C PHE A 72 -6.26 -7.41 9.83
N LEU A 73 -5.93 -7.67 11.10
CA LEU A 73 -6.45 -8.85 11.79
C LEU A 73 -7.96 -8.75 11.96
N ASN A 74 -8.46 -7.59 12.41
CA ASN A 74 -9.87 -7.39 12.65
C ASN A 74 -10.72 -7.52 11.40
N HIS A 75 -10.16 -7.13 10.25
CA HIS A 75 -10.87 -7.17 8.98
C HIS A 75 -10.52 -8.39 8.14
N ASN A 76 -9.73 -9.31 8.68
CA ASN A 76 -9.35 -10.53 7.97
C ASN A 76 -8.62 -10.24 6.65
N ILE A 77 -7.72 -9.29 6.67
CA ILE A 77 -7.01 -8.85 5.47
C ILE A 77 -5.65 -9.52 5.38
N ASN A 78 -5.39 -10.19 4.26
CA ASN A 78 -4.05 -10.66 3.93
C ASN A 78 -3.41 -9.59 3.06
N VAL A 79 -2.65 -8.70 3.70
CA VAL A 79 -2.13 -7.52 3.02
C VAL A 79 -1.10 -7.88 1.95
N GLU A 80 -0.31 -8.91 2.16
CA GLU A 80 0.67 -9.31 1.16
C GLU A 80 0.00 -9.78 -0.11
N ARG A 81 -1.06 -10.56 0.03
CA ARG A 81 -1.83 -11.03 -1.12
C ARG A 81 -2.47 -9.86 -1.88
N LEU A 82 -2.97 -8.89 -1.15
CA LEU A 82 -3.55 -7.70 -1.77
C LEU A 82 -2.51 -6.93 -2.56
N ILE A 83 -1.35 -6.72 -1.98
CA ILE A 83 -0.28 -5.98 -2.63
C ILE A 83 0.13 -6.67 -3.92
N ILE A 84 0.32 -7.98 -3.88
CA ILE A 84 0.69 -8.75 -5.05
C ILE A 84 -0.40 -8.66 -6.12
N GLY A 85 -1.65 -8.76 -5.71
CA GLY A 85 -2.76 -8.67 -6.65
C GLY A 85 -2.84 -7.34 -7.36
N TYR A 86 -2.70 -6.25 -6.62
CA TYR A 86 -2.75 -4.92 -7.22
C TYR A 86 -1.58 -4.67 -8.15
N LEU A 87 -0.38 -5.09 -7.75
CA LEU A 87 0.79 -4.94 -8.61
C LEU A 87 0.65 -5.74 -9.90
N THR A 88 0.21 -6.97 -9.78
CA THR A 88 0.03 -7.84 -10.93
C THR A 88 -0.95 -7.23 -11.91
N GLU A 89 -2.07 -6.74 -11.41
CA GLU A 89 -3.08 -6.13 -12.26
C GLU A 89 -2.55 -4.87 -12.94
N TYR A 90 -1.84 -4.04 -12.19
CA TYR A 90 -1.28 -2.82 -12.74
C TYR A 90 -0.30 -3.12 -13.87
N LEU A 91 0.59 -4.09 -13.66
CA LEU A 91 1.58 -4.45 -14.66
C LEU A 91 0.93 -5.07 -15.89
N SER A 92 -0.13 -5.83 -15.71
CA SER A 92 -0.90 -6.39 -16.83
C SER A 92 -1.50 -5.30 -17.71
N LYS A 93 -2.07 -4.28 -17.09
CA LYS A 93 -2.69 -3.20 -17.84
C LYS A 93 -1.67 -2.34 -18.55
N LYS A 94 -0.49 -2.27 -17.99
CA LYS A 94 0.56 -1.44 -18.54
C LYS A 94 1.18 -2.06 -19.78
N GLY A 95 1.22 -3.35 -19.81
CA GLY A 95 1.77 -4.08 -20.94
C GLY A 95 0.87 -3.97 -22.14
#